data_440846d9bd290773863ec9c3b36cecdf
#
_entry.id   440846d9bd290773863ec9c3b36cecdf
#
_cell.length_a   1.000
_cell.length_b   1.000
_cell.length_c   1.000
_cell.angle_alpha   90.00
_cell.angle_beta   90.00
_cell.angle_gamma   90.00
#
_symmetry.space_group_name_H-M   'P 1'
#
loop_
_entity.id
_entity.type
_entity.pdbx_description
1 polymer ?
#
loop_
_entity_poly.entity_id
_entity_poly.type
_entity_poly.pdbx_seq_one_letter_code
_entity_poly.pdbx_strand_id
1 'polypeptide(L)'
;MAELPPLPEGFVVNHFIASDDVERSARFYTEVLGGTVVFSPVPTVVELSNSFIVINAGGGPTDDKPTVTLETPRDPDRASSFLNLRVKDIEAAYAAWSARGASS
;
A
#
# COMPACT_ATOMS: atom_id res chain seq x y z
N MET A 1 19.53 -3.63 -3.37
CA MET A 1 18.06 -3.80 -3.32
C MET A 1 17.65 -5.07 -3.99
N ALA A 2 16.85 -5.85 -3.35
CA ALA A 2 16.40 -7.11 -3.93
C ALA A 2 15.45 -6.85 -5.10
N GLU A 3 15.44 -7.77 -6.03
CA GLU A 3 14.46 -7.73 -7.11
C GLU A 3 13.08 -8.13 -6.58
N LEU A 4 12.04 -7.72 -7.28
CA LEU A 4 10.69 -8.18 -6.97
C LEU A 4 10.62 -9.70 -7.13
N PRO A 5 9.80 -10.39 -6.31
CA PRO A 5 9.61 -11.82 -6.46
C PRO A 5 9.14 -12.19 -7.87
N PRO A 6 9.47 -13.39 -8.35
CA PRO A 6 8.96 -13.85 -9.64
C PRO A 6 7.43 -13.82 -9.65
N LEU A 7 6.86 -13.45 -10.79
CA LEU A 7 5.42 -13.45 -10.94
C LEU A 7 4.89 -14.88 -10.97
N PRO A 8 3.75 -15.14 -10.36
CA PRO A 8 3.07 -16.42 -10.54
C PRO A 8 2.55 -16.54 -11.97
N GLU A 9 2.16 -17.74 -12.35
CA GLU A 9 1.56 -17.95 -13.65
C GLU A 9 0.30 -17.09 -13.79
N GLY A 10 0.20 -16.40 -14.93
CA GLY A 10 -0.92 -15.50 -15.20
C GLY A 10 -0.56 -14.07 -14.88
N PHE A 11 -1.12 -13.52 -13.81
CA PHE A 11 -0.88 -12.13 -13.44
C PHE A 11 -0.95 -11.92 -11.92
N VAL A 12 -0.42 -10.79 -11.50
CA VAL A 12 -0.43 -10.37 -10.08
C VAL A 12 -1.23 -9.09 -9.97
N VAL A 13 -2.08 -9.02 -8.95
CA VAL A 13 -2.82 -7.81 -8.65
C VAL A 13 -2.02 -6.98 -7.65
N ASN A 14 -1.71 -5.75 -8.04
CA ASN A 14 -1.05 -4.79 -7.17
C ASN A 14 -2.01 -3.67 -6.85
N HIS A 15 -1.87 -3.08 -5.68
CA HIS A 15 -2.63 -1.91 -5.31
C HIS A 15 -1.65 -0.73 -5.14
N PHE A 16 -1.85 0.31 -5.94
CA PHE A 16 -1.02 1.51 -5.88
C PHE A 16 -1.66 2.52 -4.95
N ILE A 17 -0.86 3.08 -4.06
CA ILE A 17 -1.30 4.18 -3.21
C ILE A 17 -0.34 5.36 -3.36
N ALA A 18 -0.90 6.55 -3.29
CA ALA A 18 -0.12 7.78 -3.20
C ALA A 18 0.01 8.16 -1.72
N SER A 19 1.20 8.51 -1.30
CA SER A 19 1.48 8.86 0.09
C SER A 19 2.34 10.11 0.15
N ASP A 20 2.00 11.01 1.04
CA ASP A 20 2.83 12.19 1.31
C ASP A 20 3.98 11.87 2.28
N ASP A 21 4.01 10.66 2.82
CA ASP A 21 5.11 10.16 3.65
C ASP A 21 5.24 8.66 3.41
N VAL A 22 6.04 8.32 2.40
CA VAL A 22 6.20 6.93 1.95
C VAL A 22 6.77 6.05 3.05
N GLU A 23 7.73 6.55 3.82
CA GLU A 23 8.33 5.77 4.90
C GLU A 23 7.32 5.44 6.00
N ARG A 24 6.49 6.42 6.37
CA ARG A 24 5.46 6.21 7.37
C ARG A 24 4.42 5.19 6.88
N SER A 25 4.00 5.32 5.63
CA SER A 25 3.07 4.36 5.04
C SER A 25 3.67 2.96 5.01
N ALA A 26 4.93 2.84 4.61
CA ALA A 26 5.60 1.54 4.59
C ALA A 26 5.67 0.92 5.99
N ARG A 27 5.95 1.73 7.01
CA ARG A 27 5.97 1.25 8.39
C ARG A 27 4.60 0.73 8.83
N PHE A 28 3.53 1.41 8.43
CA PHE A 28 2.20 0.95 8.75
C PHE A 28 1.95 -0.46 8.18
N TYR A 29 2.23 -0.64 6.89
CA TYR A 29 1.99 -1.94 6.26
C TYR A 29 2.91 -3.05 6.76
N THR A 30 4.11 -2.72 7.20
CA THR A 30 5.05 -3.72 7.73
C THR A 30 4.88 -3.95 9.22
N GLU A 31 4.88 -2.90 10.03
CA GLU A 31 4.88 -3.04 11.48
C GLU A 31 3.49 -3.35 12.04
N VAL A 32 2.44 -2.79 11.45
CA VAL A 32 1.07 -3.03 11.92
C VAL A 32 0.47 -4.26 11.25
N LEU A 33 0.54 -4.33 9.91
CA LEU A 33 -0.13 -5.38 9.16
C LEU A 33 0.74 -6.60 8.86
N GLY A 34 2.04 -6.51 9.14
CA GLY A 34 2.92 -7.67 9.00
C GLY A 34 3.47 -7.91 7.60
N GLY A 35 3.40 -6.92 6.73
CA GLY A 35 3.95 -7.03 5.38
C GLY A 35 5.47 -6.98 5.36
N THR A 36 6.05 -7.26 4.21
CA THR A 36 7.48 -7.27 4.00
C THR A 36 7.84 -6.36 2.83
N VAL A 37 8.80 -5.45 3.03
CA VAL A 37 9.31 -4.63 1.94
C VAL A 37 10.10 -5.52 0.98
N VAL A 38 9.69 -5.53 -0.28
CA VAL A 38 10.35 -6.34 -1.32
C VAL A 38 11.05 -5.49 -2.37
N PHE A 39 10.81 -4.18 -2.36
CA PHE A 39 11.47 -3.23 -3.26
C PHE A 39 11.42 -1.84 -2.64
N SER A 40 12.50 -1.08 -2.76
CA SER A 40 12.59 0.33 -2.32
C SER A 40 13.78 0.99 -3.00
N PRO A 41 13.91 2.32 -2.96
CA PRO A 41 13.02 3.29 -2.30
C PRO A 41 11.94 3.87 -3.20
N VAL A 42 12.06 3.77 -4.52
CA VAL A 42 11.11 4.40 -5.46
C VAL A 42 10.75 3.43 -6.56
N PRO A 43 9.54 2.88 -6.51
CA PRO A 43 8.58 2.94 -5.42
C PRO A 43 9.00 2.04 -4.25
N THR A 44 8.33 2.18 -3.11
CA THR A 44 8.45 1.20 -2.05
C THR A 44 7.31 0.20 -2.21
N VAL A 45 7.65 -1.08 -2.28
CA VAL A 45 6.67 -2.14 -2.49
C VAL A 45 6.66 -3.06 -1.29
N VAL A 46 5.49 -3.27 -0.73
CA VAL A 46 5.29 -4.15 0.41
C VAL A 46 4.46 -5.35 -0.03
N GLU A 47 5.03 -6.54 0.17
CA GLU A 47 4.25 -7.77 0.01
C GLU A 47 3.37 -7.94 1.25
N LEU A 48 2.07 -8.00 1.03
CA LEU A 48 1.09 -8.13 2.09
C LEU A 48 0.13 -9.24 1.73
N SER A 49 0.21 -10.35 2.46
CA SER A 49 -0.62 -11.51 2.20
C SER A 49 -0.46 -11.98 0.74
N ASN A 50 -1.52 -11.94 -0.05
CA ASN A 50 -1.53 -12.38 -1.43
C ASN A 50 -1.42 -11.24 -2.45
N SER A 51 -1.00 -10.06 -2.01
CA SER A 51 -0.94 -8.87 -2.87
C SER A 51 0.31 -8.05 -2.57
N PHE A 52 0.57 -7.09 -3.48
CA PHE A 52 1.64 -6.13 -3.29
C PHE A 52 1.03 -4.74 -3.19
N ILE A 53 1.46 -3.99 -2.20
CA ILE A 53 1.09 -2.59 -2.03
C ILE A 53 2.24 -1.75 -2.57
N VAL A 54 1.99 -0.99 -3.61
CA VAL A 54 3.00 -0.13 -4.23
C VAL A 54 2.80 1.28 -3.71
N ILE A 55 3.76 1.76 -2.94
CA ILE A 55 3.67 3.04 -2.25
C ILE A 55 4.53 4.06 -3.00
N ASN A 56 3.90 5.12 -3.47
CA ASN A 56 4.54 6.13 -4.29
C ASN A 56 4.15 7.52 -3.80
N ALA A 57 5.03 8.49 -3.99
CA ALA A 57 4.73 9.87 -3.61
C ALA A 57 3.71 10.54 -4.52
N GLY A 58 3.33 9.86 -5.60
CA GLY A 58 2.49 10.44 -6.62
C GLY A 58 3.32 11.03 -7.74
N GLY A 59 2.64 11.61 -8.70
CA GLY A 59 3.35 12.21 -9.83
C GLY A 59 2.41 12.90 -10.79
N GLY A 60 2.99 13.74 -11.61
CA GLY A 60 2.29 14.51 -12.59
C GLY A 60 1.91 13.69 -13.82
N PRO A 61 1.31 14.34 -14.80
CA PRO A 61 0.87 13.65 -16.02
C PRO A 61 2.01 12.97 -16.75
N THR A 62 1.66 11.91 -17.46
CA THR A 62 2.55 11.20 -18.36
C THR A 62 2.13 11.45 -19.81
N ASP A 63 2.99 11.07 -20.75
CA ASP A 63 2.71 11.32 -22.18
C ASP A 63 1.43 10.63 -22.65
N ASP A 64 1.15 9.45 -22.10
CA ASP A 64 -0.05 8.69 -22.44
C ASP A 64 -1.29 9.17 -21.68
N LYS A 65 -1.09 9.93 -20.60
CA LYS A 65 -2.19 10.45 -19.77
C LYS A 65 -1.93 11.90 -19.38
N PRO A 66 -2.02 12.82 -20.34
CA PRO A 66 -1.57 14.21 -20.11
C PRO A 66 -2.44 15.01 -19.14
N THR A 67 -3.59 14.50 -18.75
CA THR A 67 -4.50 15.19 -17.82
C THR A 67 -4.65 14.47 -16.47
N VAL A 68 -3.89 13.40 -16.25
CA VAL A 68 -4.05 12.58 -15.05
C VAL A 68 -2.86 12.79 -14.11
N THR A 69 -3.16 13.05 -12.85
CA THR A 69 -2.15 13.17 -11.78
C THR A 69 -2.51 12.20 -10.67
N LEU A 70 -1.51 11.47 -10.19
CA LEU A 70 -1.65 10.61 -9.02
C LEU A 70 -1.21 11.40 -7.80
N GLU A 71 -2.10 11.59 -6.84
CA GLU A 71 -1.79 12.36 -5.63
C GLU A 71 -2.62 11.85 -4.45
N THR A 72 -2.19 12.24 -3.24
CA THR A 72 -2.98 11.96 -2.04
C THR A 72 -4.29 12.73 -2.09
N PRO A 73 -5.36 12.23 -1.44
CA PRO A 73 -6.63 12.94 -1.41
C PRO A 73 -6.48 14.35 -0.82
N ARG A 74 -7.05 15.34 -1.48
CA ARG A 74 -7.04 16.72 -0.99
C ARG A 74 -7.99 16.90 0.17
N ASP A 75 -9.04 16.10 0.19
CA ASP A 75 -10.04 16.11 1.26
C ASP A 75 -9.98 14.75 1.95
N PRO A 76 -9.49 14.68 3.20
CA PRO A 76 -9.34 13.39 3.89
C PRO A 76 -10.66 12.69 4.18
N ASP A 77 -11.78 13.41 4.06
CA ASP A 77 -13.12 12.83 4.26
C ASP A 77 -13.71 12.25 2.98
N ARG A 78 -12.96 12.30 1.88
CA ARG A 78 -13.40 11.78 0.59
C ARG A 78 -12.41 10.74 0.08
N ALA A 79 -12.93 9.63 -0.39
CA ALA A 79 -12.11 8.57 -0.98
C ALA A 79 -12.78 8.05 -2.24
N SER A 80 -11.97 7.77 -3.26
CA SER A 80 -12.44 7.14 -4.50
C SER A 80 -12.16 5.64 -4.50
N SER A 81 -11.25 5.19 -3.65
CA SER A 81 -10.96 3.78 -3.47
C SER A 81 -10.41 3.54 -2.07
N PHE A 82 -10.45 2.31 -1.63
CA PHE A 82 -9.88 1.93 -0.35
C PHE A 82 -9.49 0.46 -0.37
N LEU A 83 -8.60 0.09 0.54
CA LEU A 83 -8.16 -1.27 0.70
C LEU A 83 -9.05 -1.96 1.73
N ASN A 84 -9.62 -3.10 1.34
CA ASN A 84 -10.46 -3.90 2.23
C ASN A 84 -9.71 -5.17 2.59
N LEU A 85 -9.52 -5.41 3.88
CA LEU A 85 -8.85 -6.59 4.39
C LEU A 85 -9.88 -7.52 5.03
N ARG A 86 -10.04 -8.71 4.44
CA ARG A 86 -10.91 -9.72 5.02
C ARG A 86 -10.10 -10.63 5.93
N VAL A 87 -10.60 -10.81 7.13
CA VAL A 87 -9.92 -11.61 8.15
C VAL A 87 -10.87 -12.66 8.70
N LYS A 88 -10.30 -13.74 9.21
CA LYS A 88 -11.09 -14.83 9.75
C LYS A 88 -11.74 -14.44 11.08
N ASP A 89 -11.02 -13.67 11.90
CA ASP A 89 -11.49 -13.23 13.22
C ASP A 89 -11.23 -11.72 13.34
N ILE A 90 -12.29 -10.94 13.14
CA ILE A 90 -12.17 -9.48 13.14
C ILE A 90 -11.79 -8.92 14.52
N GLU A 91 -12.27 -9.53 15.60
CA GLU A 91 -11.93 -9.05 16.94
C GLU A 91 -10.46 -9.29 17.26
N ALA A 92 -9.93 -10.46 16.90
CA ALA A 92 -8.52 -10.76 17.09
C ALA A 92 -7.64 -9.86 16.22
N ALA A 93 -8.03 -9.61 14.98
CA ALA A 93 -7.29 -8.72 14.09
C ALA A 93 -7.29 -7.30 14.64
N TYR A 94 -8.44 -6.80 15.08
CA TYR A 94 -8.54 -5.47 15.65
C TYR A 94 -7.62 -5.31 16.86
N ALA A 95 -7.65 -6.29 17.77
CA ALA A 95 -6.81 -6.25 18.97
C ALA A 95 -5.32 -6.28 18.61
N ALA A 96 -4.92 -7.16 17.70
CA ALA A 96 -3.51 -7.30 17.31
C ALA A 96 -3.00 -6.03 16.62
N TRP A 97 -3.76 -5.49 15.68
CA TRP A 97 -3.33 -4.32 14.94
C TRP A 97 -3.35 -3.05 15.79
N SER A 98 -4.35 -2.92 16.67
CA SER A 98 -4.39 -1.79 17.60
C SER A 98 -3.18 -1.80 18.55
N ALA A 99 -2.80 -2.98 19.02
CA ALA A 99 -1.61 -3.13 19.87
C ALA A 99 -0.32 -2.77 19.15
N ARG A 100 -0.30 -2.90 17.82
CA ARG A 100 0.87 -2.54 17.00
C ARG A 100 0.84 -1.09 16.52
N GLY A 101 -0.17 -0.32 16.89
CA GLY A 101 -0.22 1.10 16.60
C GLY A 101 -1.26 1.56 15.59
N ALA A 102 -2.13 0.68 15.11
CA ALA A 102 -3.21 1.11 14.23
C ALA A 102 -4.21 1.95 15.01
N SER A 103 -4.62 3.06 14.44
CA SER A 103 -5.69 3.87 15.01
C SER A 103 -7.02 3.46 14.39
N SER A 104 -8.06 3.50 15.18
CA SER A 104 -9.42 3.19 14.75
C SER A 104 -10.08 4.37 14.04
#